data_926219f51a487ffe2f80c437cea1f29f
#
_entry.id   926219f51a487ffe2f80c437cea1f29f
#
_cell.length_a   1.000
_cell.length_b   1.000
_cell.length_c   1.000
_cell.angle_alpha   90.00
_cell.angle_beta   90.00
_cell.angle_gamma   90.00
#
_symmetry.space_group_name_H-M   'P 1'
#
loop_
_entity.id
_entity.type
_entity.pdbx_description
1 polymer ?
#
loop_
_entity_poly.entity_id
_entity_poly.type
_entity_poly.pdbx_seq_one_letter_code
_entity_poly.pdbx_strand_id
1 'polypeptide(L)'
;DELLSEEVKDLRDEVRAFVTNEVEPIIEEHAQEASFPHQLIPAFAEHGLLGPTLPAEYGGGGHSSIAYGLMMQELERGDSGLRSFCSVTGSLVMYPIWRYGTEAQKERWLPALARAEAIGCFGLTEPNVGSNPSDMETRARREGDTWVLDGHKRWSTNASMADVALIWAKDEDDVVRGFLVETDRE
;
A
#
# COMPACT_ATOMS: atom_id res chain seq x y z
N ASP A 1 18.15 -20.56 -6.24
CA ASP A 1 17.25 -21.30 -5.32
C ASP A 1 17.99 -22.02 -4.16
N GLU A 2 19.29 -22.32 -4.26
CA GLU A 2 20.04 -23.05 -3.20
C GLU A 2 20.15 -22.29 -1.88
N LEU A 3 19.99 -20.96 -1.90
CA LEU A 3 20.09 -20.08 -0.73
C LEU A 3 18.72 -19.77 -0.10
N LEU A 4 17.63 -20.23 -0.70
CA LEU A 4 16.26 -19.98 -0.22
C LEU A 4 15.77 -21.15 0.63
N SER A 5 15.05 -20.85 1.72
CA SER A 5 14.33 -21.87 2.48
C SER A 5 13.16 -22.43 1.67
N GLU A 6 12.70 -23.63 2.00
CA GLU A 6 11.53 -24.23 1.33
C GLU A 6 10.28 -23.35 1.52
N GLU A 7 10.03 -22.81 2.72
CA GLU A 7 8.94 -21.88 2.98
C GLU A 7 8.93 -20.69 2.00
N VAL A 8 10.09 -20.08 1.74
CA VAL A 8 10.20 -18.93 0.83
C VAL A 8 9.96 -19.34 -0.62
N LYS A 9 10.39 -20.56 -0.99
CA LYS A 9 10.11 -21.13 -2.32
C LYS A 9 8.63 -21.41 -2.50
N ASP A 10 7.99 -21.99 -1.50
CA ASP A 10 6.56 -22.32 -1.51
C ASP A 10 5.71 -21.05 -1.69
N LEU A 11 5.99 -19.98 -0.93
CA LEU A 11 5.32 -18.69 -1.06
C LEU A 11 5.50 -18.08 -2.46
N ARG A 12 6.71 -18.12 -3.02
CA ARG A 12 6.98 -17.67 -4.38
C ARG A 12 6.16 -18.46 -5.39
N ASP A 13 6.18 -19.78 -5.27
CA ASP A 13 5.53 -20.69 -6.23
C ASP A 13 4.00 -20.61 -6.14
N GLU A 14 3.45 -20.34 -4.95
CA GLU A 14 2.03 -20.04 -4.76
C GLU A 14 1.63 -18.76 -5.51
N VAL A 15 2.37 -17.65 -5.30
CA VAL A 15 2.09 -16.38 -6.00
C VAL A 15 2.28 -16.53 -7.50
N ARG A 16 3.28 -17.31 -7.95
CA ARG A 16 3.49 -17.62 -9.37
C ARG A 16 2.28 -18.34 -9.96
N ALA A 17 1.73 -19.31 -9.24
CA ALA A 17 0.55 -20.06 -9.69
C ALA A 17 -0.68 -19.14 -9.77
N PHE A 18 -0.90 -18.30 -8.77
CA PHE A 18 -1.95 -17.27 -8.78
C PHE A 18 -1.82 -16.34 -10.01
N VAL A 19 -0.63 -15.80 -10.24
CA VAL A 19 -0.39 -14.91 -11.39
C VAL A 19 -0.68 -15.62 -12.71
N THR A 20 -0.17 -16.83 -12.88
CA THR A 20 -0.37 -17.58 -14.13
C THR A 20 -1.83 -17.96 -14.38
N ASN A 21 -2.58 -18.33 -13.33
CA ASN A 21 -3.93 -18.85 -13.48
C ASN A 21 -5.00 -17.75 -13.48
N GLU A 22 -4.81 -16.66 -12.76
CA GLU A 22 -5.84 -15.65 -12.51
C GLU A 22 -5.51 -14.28 -13.07
N VAL A 23 -4.22 -13.88 -13.13
CA VAL A 23 -3.82 -12.57 -13.62
C VAL A 23 -3.57 -12.60 -15.14
N GLU A 24 -2.67 -13.46 -15.61
CA GLU A 24 -2.26 -13.50 -17.02
C GLU A 24 -3.43 -13.65 -18.00
N PRO A 25 -4.50 -14.43 -17.71
CA PRO A 25 -5.60 -14.58 -18.63
C PRO A 25 -6.42 -13.32 -18.91
N ILE A 26 -6.39 -12.33 -17.99
CA ILE A 26 -7.28 -11.16 -18.05
C ILE A 26 -6.52 -9.83 -18.20
N ILE A 27 -5.24 -9.80 -17.87
CA ILE A 27 -4.53 -8.52 -17.70
C ILE A 27 -4.33 -7.77 -19.01
N GLU A 28 -4.20 -8.47 -20.14
CA GLU A 28 -4.02 -7.84 -21.45
C GLU A 28 -5.26 -6.99 -21.82
N GLU A 29 -6.46 -7.49 -21.60
CA GLU A 29 -7.71 -6.76 -21.85
C GLU A 29 -7.80 -5.51 -20.97
N HIS A 30 -7.54 -5.66 -19.66
CA HIS A 30 -7.50 -4.53 -18.73
C HIS A 30 -6.47 -3.46 -19.12
N ALA A 31 -5.29 -3.87 -19.59
CA ALA A 31 -4.26 -2.96 -20.04
C ALA A 31 -4.69 -2.19 -21.30
N GLN A 32 -5.36 -2.85 -22.26
CA GLN A 32 -5.89 -2.21 -23.48
C GLN A 32 -7.01 -1.21 -23.18
N GLU A 33 -7.87 -1.53 -22.20
CA GLU A 33 -8.99 -0.69 -21.78
C GLU A 33 -8.61 0.40 -20.76
N ALA A 34 -7.34 0.44 -20.32
CA ALA A 34 -6.87 1.29 -19.22
C ALA A 34 -7.74 1.14 -17.94
N SER A 35 -8.17 -0.08 -17.63
CA SER A 35 -9.01 -0.43 -16.50
C SER A 35 -8.23 -1.22 -15.45
N PHE A 36 -8.64 -1.13 -14.18
CA PHE A 36 -8.06 -1.93 -13.09
C PHE A 36 -8.93 -3.17 -12.84
N PRO A 37 -8.34 -4.38 -12.70
CA PRO A 37 -9.09 -5.62 -12.46
C PRO A 37 -9.54 -5.73 -10.98
N HIS A 38 -10.56 -4.99 -10.58
CA HIS A 38 -11.08 -4.94 -9.21
C HIS A 38 -11.45 -6.32 -8.64
N GLN A 39 -11.81 -7.27 -9.51
CA GLN A 39 -12.13 -8.65 -9.14
C GLN A 39 -10.96 -9.41 -8.52
N LEU A 40 -9.71 -8.97 -8.72
CA LEU A 40 -8.52 -9.58 -8.12
C LEU A 40 -8.23 -9.08 -6.69
N ILE A 41 -8.86 -8.00 -6.22
CA ILE A 41 -8.57 -7.41 -4.91
C ILE A 41 -8.79 -8.42 -3.76
N PRO A 42 -9.88 -9.20 -3.70
CA PRO A 42 -10.04 -10.23 -2.68
C PRO A 42 -8.95 -11.29 -2.71
N ALA A 43 -8.53 -11.73 -3.89
CA ALA A 43 -7.48 -12.72 -4.06
C ALA A 43 -6.12 -12.21 -3.54
N PHE A 44 -5.82 -10.91 -3.68
CA PHE A 44 -4.61 -10.34 -3.07
C PHE A 44 -4.59 -10.49 -1.55
N ALA A 45 -5.73 -10.35 -0.89
CA ALA A 45 -5.85 -10.57 0.55
C ALA A 45 -5.73 -12.06 0.90
N GLU A 46 -6.41 -12.95 0.15
CA GLU A 46 -6.37 -14.41 0.34
C GLU A 46 -4.96 -14.98 0.21
N HIS A 47 -4.16 -14.46 -0.74
CA HIS A 47 -2.75 -14.83 -0.92
C HIS A 47 -1.78 -14.02 -0.04
N GLY A 48 -2.27 -13.22 0.93
CA GLY A 48 -1.45 -12.46 1.87
C GLY A 48 -0.56 -11.39 1.24
N LEU A 49 -0.92 -10.91 0.03
CA LEU A 49 -0.10 -9.99 -0.76
C LEU A 49 -0.17 -8.53 -0.28
N LEU A 50 -1.15 -8.19 0.56
CA LEU A 50 -1.35 -6.81 1.04
C LEU A 50 -0.51 -6.46 2.27
N GLY A 51 -0.18 -7.46 3.10
CA GLY A 51 0.61 -7.25 4.31
C GLY A 51 1.63 -8.35 4.59
N PRO A 52 2.46 -8.79 3.63
CA PRO A 52 3.30 -9.98 3.80
C PRO A 52 4.25 -9.90 4.98
N THR A 53 4.81 -8.72 5.28
CA THR A 53 5.82 -8.52 6.35
C THR A 53 5.25 -8.04 7.67
N LEU A 54 3.94 -7.73 7.74
CA LEU A 54 3.32 -7.28 8.97
C LEU A 54 3.08 -8.45 9.94
N PRO A 55 3.05 -8.18 11.27
CA PRO A 55 2.73 -9.18 12.25
C PRO A 55 1.34 -9.80 12.06
N ALA A 56 1.22 -11.09 12.36
CA ALA A 56 -0.03 -11.83 12.23
C ALA A 56 -1.17 -11.28 13.11
N GLU A 57 -0.86 -10.64 14.22
CA GLU A 57 -1.84 -10.00 15.12
C GLU A 57 -2.65 -8.89 14.41
N TYR A 58 -2.09 -8.29 13.35
CA TYR A 58 -2.76 -7.29 12.51
C TYR A 58 -3.23 -7.86 11.16
N GLY A 59 -3.23 -9.18 11.00
CA GLY A 59 -3.63 -9.83 9.75
C GLY A 59 -2.51 -9.95 8.71
N GLY A 60 -1.27 -9.67 9.08
CA GLY A 60 -0.12 -9.83 8.20
C GLY A 60 0.44 -11.25 8.16
N GLY A 61 1.31 -11.52 7.17
CA GLY A 61 1.95 -12.83 7.00
C GLY A 61 3.13 -13.09 7.92
N GLY A 62 3.72 -12.05 8.52
CA GLY A 62 4.95 -12.19 9.34
C GLY A 62 6.18 -12.67 8.56
N HIS A 63 6.13 -12.61 7.23
CA HIS A 63 7.17 -13.14 6.37
C HIS A 63 8.42 -12.26 6.31
N SER A 64 9.54 -12.86 5.92
CA SER A 64 10.80 -12.13 5.73
C SER A 64 10.76 -11.17 4.55
N SER A 65 11.67 -10.19 4.54
CA SER A 65 11.85 -9.28 3.40
C SER A 65 12.26 -10.02 2.12
N ILE A 66 12.89 -11.18 2.22
CA ILE A 66 13.24 -12.02 1.07
C ILE A 66 11.96 -12.63 0.47
N ALA A 67 11.10 -13.20 1.30
CA ALA A 67 9.80 -13.71 0.86
C ALA A 67 8.97 -12.60 0.19
N TYR A 68 8.87 -11.44 0.83
CA TYR A 68 8.20 -10.26 0.25
C TYR A 68 8.75 -9.91 -1.14
N GLY A 69 10.08 -9.84 -1.28
CA GLY A 69 10.70 -9.52 -2.57
C GLY A 69 10.35 -10.51 -3.67
N LEU A 70 10.30 -11.80 -3.36
CA LEU A 70 9.95 -12.83 -4.33
C LEU A 70 8.46 -12.84 -4.68
N MET A 71 7.57 -12.64 -3.68
CA MET A 71 6.13 -12.46 -3.92
C MET A 71 5.86 -11.27 -4.86
N MET A 72 6.51 -10.13 -4.60
CA MET A 72 6.38 -8.93 -5.45
C MET A 72 7.00 -9.14 -6.83
N GLN A 73 8.07 -9.90 -6.96
CA GLN A 73 8.67 -10.27 -8.25
C GLN A 73 7.68 -11.08 -9.12
N GLU A 74 6.96 -12.02 -8.53
CA GLU A 74 5.97 -12.80 -9.28
C GLU A 74 4.77 -11.95 -9.69
N LEU A 75 4.29 -11.04 -8.83
CA LEU A 75 3.26 -10.08 -9.21
C LEU A 75 3.73 -9.15 -10.35
N GLU A 76 4.97 -8.64 -10.27
CA GLU A 76 5.56 -7.79 -11.31
C GLU A 76 5.65 -8.52 -12.65
N ARG A 77 5.90 -9.84 -12.64
CA ARG A 77 5.89 -10.68 -13.84
C ARG A 77 4.51 -10.68 -14.52
N GLY A 78 3.43 -10.66 -13.74
CA GLY A 78 2.08 -10.54 -14.26
C GLY A 78 1.74 -9.12 -14.71
N ASP A 79 1.87 -8.16 -13.80
CA ASP A 79 1.59 -6.74 -14.09
C ASP A 79 2.18 -5.80 -13.03
N SER A 80 2.86 -4.75 -13.48
CA SER A 80 3.47 -3.73 -12.62
C SER A 80 2.44 -2.92 -11.80
N GLY A 81 1.25 -2.69 -12.35
CA GLY A 81 0.17 -1.96 -11.68
C GLY A 81 -0.36 -2.74 -10.48
N LEU A 82 -0.56 -4.04 -10.65
CA LEU A 82 -1.02 -4.93 -9.58
C LEU A 82 0.04 -5.06 -8.48
N ARG A 83 1.31 -5.22 -8.85
CA ARG A 83 2.40 -5.21 -7.88
C ARG A 83 2.45 -3.87 -7.14
N SER A 84 2.27 -2.74 -7.83
CA SER A 84 2.21 -1.40 -7.21
C SER A 84 1.04 -1.27 -6.25
N PHE A 85 -0.14 -1.76 -6.61
CA PHE A 85 -1.32 -1.79 -5.72
C PHE A 85 -1.00 -2.48 -4.40
N CYS A 86 -0.45 -3.70 -4.44
CA CYS A 86 -0.10 -4.47 -3.26
C CYS A 86 1.02 -3.81 -2.45
N SER A 87 2.10 -3.35 -3.11
CA SER A 87 3.24 -2.77 -2.42
C SER A 87 2.94 -1.41 -1.78
N VAL A 88 2.09 -0.58 -2.39
CA VAL A 88 1.64 0.68 -1.77
C VAL A 88 0.82 0.39 -0.53
N THR A 89 -0.15 -0.52 -0.62
CA THR A 89 -0.96 -0.90 0.54
C THR A 89 -0.09 -1.43 1.68
N GLY A 90 0.75 -2.42 1.43
CA GLY A 90 1.56 -3.08 2.47
C GLY A 90 2.71 -2.22 2.97
N SER A 91 3.56 -1.73 2.06
CA SER A 91 4.84 -1.10 2.45
C SER A 91 4.72 0.39 2.73
N LEU A 92 3.86 1.12 2.01
CA LEU A 92 3.77 2.57 2.13
C LEU A 92 2.63 3.04 3.03
N VAL A 93 1.60 2.21 3.24
CA VAL A 93 0.46 2.55 4.13
C VAL A 93 0.49 1.71 5.40
N MET A 94 0.39 0.39 5.30
CA MET A 94 0.30 -0.47 6.49
C MET A 94 1.57 -0.44 7.34
N TYR A 95 2.76 -0.50 6.72
CA TYR A 95 4.02 -0.49 7.47
C TYR A 95 4.21 0.80 8.30
N PRO A 96 4.01 2.03 7.79
CA PRO A 96 4.06 3.23 8.60
C PRO A 96 3.01 3.29 9.70
N ILE A 97 1.78 2.83 9.45
CA ILE A 97 0.73 2.72 10.48
C ILE A 97 1.20 1.78 11.60
N TRP A 98 1.69 0.59 11.26
CA TRP A 98 2.21 -0.35 12.22
C TRP A 98 3.38 0.22 13.03
N ARG A 99 4.33 0.85 12.36
CA ARG A 99 5.58 1.29 12.99
C ARG A 99 5.42 2.56 13.83
N TYR A 100 4.55 3.47 13.42
CA TYR A 100 4.47 4.83 13.95
C TYR A 100 3.07 5.26 14.40
N GLY A 101 2.04 4.53 14.02
CA GLY A 101 0.66 4.81 14.39
C GLY A 101 0.38 4.57 15.87
N THR A 102 -0.68 5.20 16.38
CA THR A 102 -1.24 4.87 17.70
C THR A 102 -1.90 3.49 17.67
N GLU A 103 -2.09 2.86 18.83
CA GLU A 103 -2.77 1.55 18.90
C GLU A 103 -4.17 1.62 18.27
N ALA A 104 -4.94 2.68 18.54
CA ALA A 104 -6.25 2.89 17.93
C ALA A 104 -6.20 2.95 16.39
N GLN A 105 -5.16 3.56 15.82
CA GLN A 105 -4.96 3.58 14.35
C GLN A 105 -4.60 2.20 13.81
N LYS A 106 -3.74 1.46 14.50
CA LYS A 106 -3.34 0.11 14.11
C LYS A 106 -4.53 -0.85 14.15
N GLU A 107 -5.27 -0.88 15.26
CA GLU A 107 -6.45 -1.74 15.45
C GLU A 107 -7.55 -1.44 14.41
N ARG A 108 -7.72 -0.18 14.07
CA ARG A 108 -8.72 0.23 13.08
C ARG A 108 -8.35 -0.15 11.67
N TRP A 109 -7.12 0.18 11.23
CA TRP A 109 -6.77 0.16 9.82
C TRP A 109 -6.05 -1.10 9.37
N LEU A 110 -5.12 -1.65 10.16
CA LEU A 110 -4.28 -2.74 9.69
C LEU A 110 -5.08 -4.00 9.34
N PRO A 111 -6.02 -4.48 10.18
CA PRO A 111 -6.81 -5.66 9.82
C PRO A 111 -7.73 -5.44 8.60
N ALA A 112 -8.31 -4.26 8.47
CA ALA A 112 -9.17 -3.92 7.34
C ALA A 112 -8.39 -3.86 6.01
N LEU A 113 -7.20 -3.24 6.02
CA LEU A 113 -6.31 -3.19 4.87
C LEU A 113 -5.77 -4.59 4.50
N ALA A 114 -5.42 -5.42 5.49
CA ALA A 114 -4.92 -6.78 5.25
C ALA A 114 -5.96 -7.69 4.57
N ARG A 115 -7.26 -7.49 4.90
CA ARG A 115 -8.37 -8.24 4.31
C ARG A 115 -9.00 -7.60 3.07
N ALA A 116 -8.40 -6.52 2.54
CA ALA A 116 -8.96 -5.72 1.45
C ALA A 116 -10.37 -5.17 1.72
N GLU A 117 -10.76 -5.02 2.98
CA GLU A 117 -12.00 -4.34 3.41
C GLU A 117 -11.85 -2.81 3.35
N ALA A 118 -10.62 -2.34 3.31
CA ALA A 118 -10.24 -0.96 3.04
C ALA A 118 -9.03 -0.93 2.10
N ILE A 119 -8.93 0.11 1.30
CA ILE A 119 -7.81 0.36 0.38
C ILE A 119 -7.05 1.58 0.86
N GLY A 120 -5.72 1.47 0.86
CA GLY A 120 -4.84 2.57 1.24
C GLY A 120 -4.15 3.22 0.05
N CYS A 121 -3.96 4.54 0.11
CA CYS A 121 -3.08 5.26 -0.81
C CYS A 121 -2.02 6.07 -0.07
N PHE A 122 -1.00 6.51 -0.83
CA PHE A 122 0.16 7.20 -0.27
C PHE A 122 0.41 8.51 -1.03
N GLY A 123 0.33 9.64 -0.32
CA GLY A 123 0.54 10.96 -0.88
C GLY A 123 1.80 11.63 -0.33
N LEU A 124 2.91 11.54 -1.07
CA LEU A 124 4.19 12.17 -0.74
C LEU A 124 4.59 13.20 -1.81
N THR A 125 4.71 12.75 -3.06
CA THR A 125 5.16 13.54 -4.20
C THR A 125 4.23 14.71 -4.50
N GLU A 126 4.80 15.86 -4.85
CA GLU A 126 4.09 17.08 -5.23
C GLU A 126 4.46 17.49 -6.66
N PRO A 127 3.71 18.41 -7.30
CA PRO A 127 4.03 18.85 -8.66
C PRO A 127 5.47 19.34 -8.84
N ASN A 128 6.01 20.02 -7.83
CA ASN A 128 7.35 20.62 -7.87
C ASN A 128 8.37 19.89 -7.00
N VAL A 129 7.96 18.85 -6.25
CA VAL A 129 8.80 18.19 -5.24
C VAL A 129 8.71 16.67 -5.40
N GLY A 130 9.81 16.06 -5.82
CA GLY A 130 9.93 14.62 -6.02
C GLY A 130 11.07 14.01 -5.20
N SER A 131 12.30 14.05 -5.74
CA SER A 131 13.47 13.37 -5.17
C SER A 131 13.91 13.88 -3.80
N ASN A 132 13.60 15.13 -3.46
CA ASN A 132 13.81 15.66 -2.12
C ASN A 132 12.47 15.96 -1.44
N PRO A 133 11.82 14.99 -0.80
CA PRO A 133 10.51 15.19 -0.17
C PRO A 133 10.53 16.16 1.01
N SER A 134 11.73 16.48 1.54
CA SER A 134 11.87 17.51 2.61
C SER A 134 11.49 18.91 2.15
N ASP A 135 11.48 19.17 0.83
CA ASP A 135 11.09 20.46 0.28
C ASP A 135 9.57 20.56 0.04
N MET A 136 8.77 19.57 0.47
CA MET A 136 7.32 19.58 0.25
C MET A 136 6.66 20.89 0.67
N GLU A 137 5.66 21.28 -0.11
CA GLU A 137 4.88 22.50 0.07
C GLU A 137 3.59 22.28 0.86
N THR A 138 3.06 21.04 0.87
CA THR A 138 1.86 20.67 1.63
C THR A 138 2.05 20.98 3.11
N ARG A 139 1.08 21.70 3.69
CA ARG A 139 1.08 22.14 5.08
C ARG A 139 -0.03 21.49 5.89
N ALA A 140 0.27 21.26 7.16
CA ALA A 140 -0.70 20.83 8.15
C ALA A 140 -0.73 21.88 9.27
N ARG A 141 -1.91 22.41 9.59
CA ARG A 141 -2.11 23.31 10.72
C ARG A 141 -3.12 22.72 11.69
N ARG A 142 -2.93 22.96 12.96
CA ARG A 142 -3.84 22.46 13.98
C ARG A 142 -5.02 23.42 14.20
N GLU A 143 -6.23 22.89 14.16
CA GLU A 143 -7.45 23.62 14.51
C GLU A 143 -8.20 22.87 15.62
N GLY A 144 -7.98 23.28 16.87
CA GLY A 144 -8.52 22.58 18.03
C GLY A 144 -7.99 21.15 18.14
N ASP A 145 -8.89 20.16 18.06
CA ASP A 145 -8.54 18.75 18.12
C ASP A 145 -8.34 18.10 16.75
N THR A 146 -8.42 18.88 15.66
CA THR A 146 -8.27 18.42 14.29
C THR A 146 -7.05 19.03 13.62
N TRP A 147 -6.65 18.42 12.50
CA TRP A 147 -5.64 18.94 11.59
C TRP A 147 -6.29 19.31 10.26
N VAL A 148 -5.91 20.47 9.72
CA VAL A 148 -6.28 20.88 8.37
C VAL A 148 -5.06 20.76 7.49
N LEU A 149 -5.18 19.99 6.41
CA LEU A 149 -4.14 19.80 5.41
C LEU A 149 -4.45 20.67 4.20
N ASP A 150 -3.44 21.39 3.71
CA ASP A 150 -3.53 22.23 2.52
C ASP A 150 -2.32 21.98 1.63
N GLY A 151 -2.56 21.60 0.38
CA GLY A 151 -1.52 21.28 -0.58
C GLY A 151 -1.97 20.40 -1.73
N HIS A 152 -1.02 20.03 -2.59
CA HIS A 152 -1.24 19.21 -3.77
C HIS A 152 -0.30 18.02 -3.81
N LYS A 153 -0.86 16.81 -3.86
CA LYS A 153 -0.09 15.57 -4.09
C LYS A 153 -0.25 15.08 -5.52
N ARG A 154 0.75 14.34 -5.99
CA ARG A 154 0.79 13.82 -7.37
C ARG A 154 1.26 12.38 -7.37
N TRP A 155 0.78 11.60 -8.34
CA TRP A 155 1.18 10.21 -8.54
C TRP A 155 0.83 9.28 -7.36
N SER A 156 -0.28 9.55 -6.67
CA SER A 156 -0.74 8.73 -5.55
C SER A 156 -1.42 7.47 -6.07
N THR A 157 -0.68 6.36 -6.09
CA THR A 157 -1.21 5.05 -6.46
C THR A 157 -2.39 4.70 -5.54
N ASN A 158 -3.43 4.11 -6.08
CA ASN A 158 -4.70 3.74 -5.43
C ASN A 158 -5.62 4.91 -5.04
N ALA A 159 -5.26 6.18 -5.28
CA ALA A 159 -6.02 7.33 -4.77
C ALA A 159 -7.48 7.37 -5.25
N SER A 160 -7.78 6.85 -6.45
CA SER A 160 -9.13 6.83 -7.00
C SER A 160 -10.08 5.83 -6.34
N MET A 161 -9.55 4.92 -5.52
CA MET A 161 -10.29 3.84 -4.88
C MET A 161 -9.98 3.70 -3.38
N ALA A 162 -9.20 4.63 -2.80
CA ALA A 162 -8.73 4.52 -1.43
C ALA A 162 -9.79 4.96 -0.42
N ASP A 163 -9.89 4.22 0.68
CA ASP A 163 -10.69 4.56 1.87
C ASP A 163 -9.87 5.38 2.87
N VAL A 164 -8.56 5.18 2.88
CA VAL A 164 -7.62 5.93 3.72
C VAL A 164 -6.38 6.34 2.94
N ALA A 165 -5.97 7.59 3.11
CA ALA A 165 -4.73 8.14 2.53
C ALA A 165 -3.72 8.43 3.64
N LEU A 166 -2.49 7.94 3.48
CA LEU A 166 -1.35 8.41 4.26
C LEU A 166 -0.72 9.61 3.54
N ILE A 167 -1.01 10.80 4.05
CA ILE A 167 -0.54 12.07 3.47
C ILE A 167 0.60 12.63 4.28
N TRP A 168 1.70 12.96 3.62
CA TRP A 168 2.83 13.63 4.23
C TRP A 168 2.71 15.14 4.06
N ALA A 169 2.87 15.88 5.17
CA ALA A 169 2.80 17.34 5.21
C ALA A 169 3.77 17.89 6.25
N LYS A 170 4.15 19.15 6.11
CA LYS A 170 4.88 19.88 7.15
C LYS A 170 3.91 20.49 8.15
N ASP A 171 4.16 20.29 9.43
CA ASP A 171 3.43 20.97 10.49
C ASP A 171 3.88 22.44 10.66
N GLU A 172 3.35 23.10 11.69
CA GLU A 172 3.64 24.51 11.99
C GLU A 172 5.11 24.77 12.37
N ASP A 173 5.83 23.72 12.77
CA ASP A 173 7.25 23.75 13.11
C ASP A 173 8.16 23.33 11.93
N ASP A 174 7.63 23.25 10.71
CA ASP A 174 8.30 22.72 9.50
C ASP A 174 8.75 21.24 9.60
N VAL A 175 8.19 20.48 10.53
CA VAL A 175 8.48 19.06 10.69
C VAL A 175 7.57 18.24 9.79
N VAL A 176 8.16 17.34 8.97
CA VAL A 176 7.41 16.42 8.13
C VAL A 176 6.74 15.36 8.97
N ARG A 177 5.41 15.23 8.83
CA ARG A 177 4.59 14.23 9.53
C ARG A 177 3.68 13.50 8.56
N GLY A 178 3.30 12.25 8.92
CA GLY A 178 2.30 11.46 8.23
C GLY A 178 0.93 11.62 8.87
N PHE A 179 -0.08 11.88 8.06
CA PHE A 179 -1.47 12.02 8.47
C PHE A 179 -2.33 10.96 7.82
N LEU A 180 -3.15 10.26 8.60
CA LEU A 180 -4.18 9.36 8.07
C LEU A 180 -5.44 10.16 7.80
N VAL A 181 -5.83 10.20 6.54
CA VAL A 181 -6.99 10.95 6.06
C VAL A 181 -8.00 9.98 5.47
N GLU A 182 -9.21 9.96 6.01
CA GLU A 182 -10.32 9.20 5.42
C GLU A 182 -10.81 9.94 4.17
N THR A 183 -11.03 9.21 3.08
CA THR A 183 -11.28 9.81 1.75
C THR A 183 -12.75 10.07 1.46
N ASP A 184 -13.66 9.59 2.31
CA ASP A 184 -15.11 9.83 2.27
C ASP A 184 -15.55 11.14 2.95
N ARG A 185 -14.58 11.93 3.42
CA ARG A 185 -14.86 13.24 4.04
C ARG A 185 -15.05 14.31 2.97
N GLU A 186 -16.20 15.01 3.06
CA GLU A 186 -16.48 16.24 2.30
C GLU A 186 -15.55 17.40 2.70
#